data_5ee34614a0d5d54c8e583966d4c056b8
#
_entry.id   5ee34614a0d5d54c8e583966d4c056b8
#
_cell.length_a   1.000
_cell.length_b   1.000
_cell.length_c   1.000
_cell.angle_alpha   90.00
_cell.angle_beta   90.00
_cell.angle_gamma   90.00
#
_symmetry.space_group_name_H-M   'P 1'
#
loop_
_entity.id
_entity.type
_entity.pdbx_description
1 polymer ?
#
loop_
_entity_poly.entity_id
_entity_poly.type
_entity_poly.pdbx_seq_one_letter_code
_entity_poly.pdbx_strand_id
1 'polypeptide(L)'
;MPRPSSRRAGCCRSTQRPDALDGYLATRLKAASQSDALFISHQGTPLAYPTVITVFLQIIRSIGLRGAPGSRGPRIHDLRHTFAVRSLERCVHDSQAGARHITALSTYLGHAHVTDTYWHLQSTLELMAHMSTAGETLHRGVTA
;
A
#
# COMPACT_ATOMS: atom_id res chain seq x y z
N MET A 1 39.95 -10.20 -11.74
CA MET A 1 38.75 -10.60 -10.99
C MET A 1 37.70 -9.50 -11.14
N PRO A 2 36.59 -9.71 -11.84
CA PRO A 2 35.53 -8.70 -11.96
C PRO A 2 34.68 -8.68 -10.68
N ARG A 3 34.41 -7.47 -10.17
CA ARG A 3 33.51 -7.22 -9.04
C ARG A 3 32.08 -7.56 -9.45
N PRO A 4 31.27 -8.22 -8.59
CA PRO A 4 29.87 -8.42 -8.87
C PRO A 4 29.14 -7.07 -8.82
N SER A 5 28.50 -6.72 -9.95
CA SER A 5 27.61 -5.57 -10.04
C SER A 5 26.44 -5.74 -9.04
N SER A 6 26.36 -4.84 -8.07
CA SER A 6 25.22 -4.73 -7.21
C SER A 6 23.98 -4.40 -8.05
N ARG A 7 23.21 -5.41 -8.42
CA ARG A 7 21.85 -5.22 -8.92
C ARG A 7 21.05 -4.65 -7.74
N ARG A 8 20.83 -3.34 -7.77
CA ARG A 8 19.89 -2.68 -6.89
C ARG A 8 18.54 -3.36 -7.10
N ALA A 9 18.02 -3.94 -6.02
CA ALA A 9 16.67 -4.49 -5.97
C ALA A 9 15.70 -3.36 -6.32
N GLY A 10 15.25 -3.32 -7.57
CA GLY A 10 14.24 -2.39 -8.08
C GLY A 10 12.85 -2.86 -7.73
N CYS A 11 12.60 -3.17 -6.45
CA CYS A 11 11.27 -3.50 -5.98
C CYS A 11 10.52 -2.21 -5.67
N CYS A 12 9.40 -2.00 -6.35
CA CYS A 12 8.37 -1.01 -6.06
C CYS A 12 8.74 0.47 -6.23
N ARG A 13 9.21 0.86 -7.40
CA ARG A 13 8.87 2.21 -7.86
C ARG A 13 7.46 2.16 -8.44
N SER A 14 6.48 2.52 -7.61
CA SER A 14 5.21 3.00 -8.13
C SER A 14 5.49 4.29 -8.89
N THR A 15 5.64 4.19 -10.20
CA THR A 15 5.89 5.33 -11.11
C THR A 15 4.64 6.16 -11.36
N GLN A 16 3.62 6.02 -10.51
CA GLN A 16 2.38 6.76 -10.67
C GLN A 16 2.13 7.64 -9.43
N ARG A 17 2.49 8.92 -9.59
CA ARG A 17 2.11 10.13 -8.87
C ARG A 17 2.98 10.61 -7.69
N PRO A 18 4.28 10.72 -7.81
CA PRO A 18 4.97 11.74 -7.04
C PRO A 18 4.45 13.15 -7.42
N ASP A 19 4.16 13.38 -8.73
CA ASP A 19 3.81 14.70 -9.27
C ASP A 19 2.58 15.35 -8.61
N ALA A 20 1.52 14.59 -8.31
CA ALA A 20 0.34 15.13 -7.66
C ALA A 20 0.59 15.50 -6.19
N LEU A 21 1.37 14.68 -5.48
CA LEU A 21 1.75 14.95 -4.09
C LEU A 21 2.75 16.10 -4.03
N ASP A 22 3.72 16.14 -4.93
CA ASP A 22 4.71 17.21 -5.02
C ASP A 22 4.04 18.55 -5.35
N GLY A 23 3.08 18.54 -6.29
CA GLY A 23 2.26 19.71 -6.59
C GLY A 23 1.44 20.20 -5.40
N TYR A 24 0.85 19.25 -4.65
CA TYR A 24 0.14 19.58 -3.43
C TYR A 24 1.09 20.14 -2.36
N LEU A 25 2.24 19.52 -2.12
CA LEU A 25 3.24 19.97 -1.16
C LEU A 25 3.77 21.37 -1.49
N ALA A 26 4.05 21.64 -2.76
CA ALA A 26 4.46 22.96 -3.19
C ALA A 26 3.41 24.05 -2.88
N THR A 27 2.13 23.71 -2.99
CA THR A 27 1.01 24.59 -2.61
C THR A 27 0.86 24.67 -1.09
N ARG A 28 0.97 23.52 -0.40
CA ARG A 28 0.84 23.42 1.05
C ARG A 28 1.91 24.23 1.79
N LEU A 29 3.16 24.17 1.32
CA LEU A 29 4.28 24.92 1.92
C LEU A 29 4.15 26.46 1.74
N LYS A 30 3.43 26.88 0.70
CA LYS A 30 3.13 28.31 0.48
C LYS A 30 1.95 28.80 1.32
N ALA A 31 1.07 27.89 1.76
CA ALA A 31 -0.08 28.25 2.57
C ALA A 31 0.36 28.62 3.99
N ALA A 32 -0.01 29.82 4.44
CA ALA A 32 0.19 30.27 5.81
C ALA A 32 -0.76 29.49 6.75
N SER A 33 -0.37 28.29 7.14
CA SER A 33 -1.13 27.47 8.09
C SER A 33 -0.28 27.20 9.33
N GLN A 34 -0.86 27.39 10.50
CA GLN A 34 -0.25 27.03 11.80
C GLN A 34 -0.36 25.55 12.14
N SER A 35 -0.95 24.75 11.24
CA SER A 35 -1.15 23.33 11.46
C SER A 35 0.03 22.49 10.97
N ASP A 36 0.52 21.57 11.78
CA ASP A 36 1.54 20.55 11.42
C ASP A 36 0.95 19.42 10.57
N ALA A 37 -0.37 19.39 10.37
CA ALA A 37 -1.01 18.37 9.55
C ALA A 37 -0.57 18.47 8.09
N LEU A 38 -0.22 17.32 7.48
CA LEU A 38 0.11 17.26 6.06
C LEU A 38 -1.07 17.72 5.21
N PHE A 39 -2.26 17.17 5.44
CA PHE A 39 -3.48 17.51 4.71
C PHE A 39 -4.32 18.52 5.48
N ILE A 40 -4.57 19.65 4.86
CA ILE A 40 -5.37 20.75 5.43
C ILE A 40 -6.55 21.10 4.52
N SER A 41 -7.58 21.67 5.15
CA SER A 41 -8.70 22.27 4.44
C SER A 41 -8.27 23.59 3.77
N HIS A 42 -9.14 24.16 2.93
CA HIS A 42 -8.93 25.48 2.35
C HIS A 42 -8.86 26.61 3.42
N GLN A 43 -9.33 26.33 4.62
CA GLN A 43 -9.26 27.25 5.77
C GLN A 43 -7.96 27.10 6.58
N GLY A 44 -7.03 26.22 6.16
CA GLY A 44 -5.77 25.97 6.86
C GLY A 44 -5.90 25.09 8.10
N THR A 45 -7.05 24.49 8.36
CA THR A 45 -7.27 23.55 9.46
C THR A 45 -7.01 22.10 9.04
N PRO A 46 -6.62 21.19 9.97
CA PRO A 46 -6.48 19.77 9.66
C PRO A 46 -7.72 19.21 8.98
N LEU A 47 -7.51 18.36 7.99
CA LEU A 47 -8.61 17.74 7.26
C LEU A 47 -9.31 16.71 8.15
N ALA A 48 -10.58 16.94 8.47
CA ALA A 48 -11.35 16.04 9.32
C ALA A 48 -11.67 14.73 8.60
N TYR A 49 -11.51 13.59 9.28
CA TYR A 49 -11.77 12.26 8.73
C TYR A 49 -13.18 12.10 8.11
N PRO A 50 -14.26 12.62 8.72
CA PRO A 50 -15.59 12.57 8.09
C PRO A 50 -15.64 13.25 6.72
N THR A 51 -14.92 14.36 6.55
CA THR A 51 -14.81 15.06 5.25
C THR A 51 -14.15 14.18 4.21
N VAL A 52 -13.04 13.50 4.57
CA VAL A 52 -12.34 12.57 3.69
C VAL A 52 -13.28 11.44 3.24
N ILE A 53 -14.01 10.83 4.18
CA ILE A 53 -14.98 9.77 3.88
C ILE A 53 -16.08 10.27 2.94
N THR A 54 -16.62 11.46 3.20
CA THR A 54 -17.69 12.04 2.37
C THR A 54 -17.21 12.24 0.94
N VAL A 55 -16.06 12.86 0.75
CA VAL A 55 -15.47 13.09 -0.58
C VAL A 55 -15.16 11.76 -1.27
N PHE A 56 -14.57 10.80 -0.55
CA PHE A 56 -14.33 9.46 -1.08
C PHE A 56 -15.63 8.80 -1.58
N LEU A 57 -16.69 8.83 -0.78
CA LEU A 57 -17.97 8.25 -1.14
C LEU A 57 -18.62 8.96 -2.34
N GLN A 58 -18.45 10.26 -2.48
CA GLN A 58 -18.90 11.01 -3.66
C GLN A 58 -18.15 10.55 -4.91
N ILE A 59 -16.82 10.44 -4.84
CA ILE A 59 -15.99 10.01 -5.96
C ILE A 59 -16.36 8.59 -6.41
N ILE A 60 -16.43 7.61 -5.50
CA ILE A 60 -16.71 6.22 -5.88
C ILE A 60 -18.13 6.02 -6.41
N ARG A 61 -19.08 6.89 -6.02
CA ARG A 61 -20.42 6.90 -6.61
C ARG A 61 -20.41 7.52 -8.01
N SER A 62 -19.70 8.63 -8.21
CA SER A 62 -19.63 9.29 -9.52
C SER A 62 -19.01 8.40 -10.61
N ILE A 63 -18.09 7.50 -10.22
CA ILE A 63 -17.47 6.52 -11.14
C ILE A 63 -18.19 5.17 -11.17
N GLY A 64 -19.36 5.05 -10.54
CA GLY A 64 -20.21 3.86 -10.60
C GLY A 64 -19.74 2.66 -9.76
N LEU A 65 -18.71 2.82 -8.92
CA LEU A 65 -18.22 1.74 -8.04
C LEU A 65 -19.09 1.51 -6.79
N ARG A 66 -19.98 2.43 -6.47
CA ARG A 66 -20.91 2.34 -5.37
C ARG A 66 -22.25 2.96 -5.72
N GLY A 67 -23.34 2.30 -5.33
CA GLY A 67 -24.71 2.79 -5.55
C GLY A 67 -25.12 3.91 -4.58
N ALA A 68 -26.42 4.12 -4.48
CA ALA A 68 -27.05 5.14 -3.64
C ALA A 68 -26.61 5.05 -2.15
N PRO A 69 -26.84 6.09 -1.33
CA PRO A 69 -26.61 6.05 0.11
C PRO A 69 -27.26 4.82 0.74
N GLY A 70 -26.52 4.11 1.62
CA GLY A 70 -26.94 2.84 2.22
C GLY A 70 -26.53 1.59 1.47
N SER A 71 -26.14 1.66 0.18
CA SER A 71 -25.67 0.49 -0.56
C SER A 71 -24.29 0.02 -0.09
N ARG A 72 -24.04 -1.30 -0.19
CA ARG A 72 -22.70 -1.87 0.02
C ARG A 72 -21.78 -1.46 -1.14
N GLY A 73 -20.50 -1.40 -0.86
CA GLY A 73 -19.47 -1.09 -1.86
C GLY A 73 -18.14 -0.72 -1.22
N PRO A 74 -17.13 -0.38 -2.02
CA PRO A 74 -15.79 -0.09 -1.54
C PRO A 74 -15.76 0.98 -0.44
N ARG A 75 -14.88 0.80 0.51
CA ARG A 75 -14.60 1.72 1.62
C ARG A 75 -13.18 2.26 1.47
N ILE A 76 -12.86 3.36 2.12
CA ILE A 76 -11.51 3.94 2.06
C ILE A 76 -10.44 2.95 2.56
N HIS A 77 -10.78 2.09 3.52
CA HIS A 77 -9.88 1.06 4.03
C HIS A 77 -9.54 0.00 2.96
N ASP A 78 -10.44 -0.25 2.04
CA ASP A 78 -10.23 -1.23 0.96
C ASP A 78 -9.17 -0.77 -0.04
N LEU A 79 -8.90 0.55 -0.13
CA LEU A 79 -7.75 1.09 -0.88
C LEU A 79 -6.43 0.63 -0.27
N ARG A 80 -6.32 0.68 1.06
CA ARG A 80 -5.13 0.21 1.79
C ARG A 80 -4.95 -1.29 1.59
N HIS A 81 -6.03 -2.07 1.69
CA HIS A 81 -6.01 -3.50 1.44
C HIS A 81 -5.56 -3.81 0.01
N THR A 82 -6.15 -3.16 -0.98
CA THR A 82 -5.78 -3.32 -2.40
C THR A 82 -4.32 -2.96 -2.65
N PHE A 83 -3.82 -1.89 -2.03
CA PHE A 83 -2.41 -1.51 -2.12
C PHE A 83 -1.51 -2.59 -1.55
N ALA A 84 -1.82 -3.13 -0.36
CA ALA A 84 -1.05 -4.17 0.29
C ALA A 84 -0.98 -5.44 -0.57
N VAL A 85 -2.12 -5.94 -1.05
CA VAL A 85 -2.21 -7.12 -1.91
C VAL A 85 -1.39 -6.92 -3.19
N ARG A 86 -1.61 -5.84 -3.93
CA ARG A 86 -0.88 -5.56 -5.18
C ARG A 86 0.61 -5.35 -4.97
N SER A 87 1.00 -4.81 -3.81
CA SER A 87 2.40 -4.65 -3.45
C SER A 87 3.07 -6.00 -3.24
N LEU A 88 2.38 -6.94 -2.61
CA LEU A 88 2.85 -8.30 -2.39
C LEU A 88 2.90 -9.12 -3.70
N GLU A 89 1.86 -9.05 -4.53
CA GLU A 89 1.81 -9.73 -5.83
C GLU A 89 3.02 -9.39 -6.73
N ARG A 90 3.49 -8.15 -6.69
CA ARG A 90 4.66 -7.71 -7.47
C ARG A 90 5.99 -8.33 -7.01
N CYS A 91 6.05 -8.83 -5.79
CA CYS A 91 7.28 -9.35 -5.18
C CYS A 91 7.30 -10.88 -5.05
N VAL A 92 6.29 -11.57 -5.56
CA VAL A 92 6.12 -13.03 -5.43
C VAL A 92 7.20 -13.83 -6.17
N HIS A 93 7.80 -13.27 -7.20
CA HIS A 93 8.77 -13.99 -8.03
C HIS A 93 10.16 -14.21 -7.39
N ASP A 94 10.42 -13.60 -6.22
CA ASP A 94 11.68 -13.75 -5.47
C ASP A 94 11.37 -13.97 -3.99
N SER A 95 11.55 -15.19 -3.49
CA SER A 95 11.22 -15.58 -2.12
C SER A 95 12.00 -14.79 -1.05
N GLN A 96 13.28 -14.46 -1.31
CA GLN A 96 14.07 -13.63 -0.39
C GLN A 96 13.64 -12.17 -0.43
N ALA A 97 13.31 -11.65 -1.61
CA ALA A 97 12.76 -10.31 -1.75
C ALA A 97 11.37 -10.23 -1.10
N GLY A 98 10.57 -11.30 -1.20
CA GLY A 98 9.24 -11.40 -0.60
C GLY A 98 9.24 -11.19 0.92
N ALA A 99 10.10 -11.89 1.65
CA ALA A 99 10.18 -11.75 3.11
C ALA A 99 10.58 -10.33 3.56
N ARG A 100 11.58 -9.77 2.90
CA ARG A 100 12.01 -8.37 3.15
C ARG A 100 10.92 -7.37 2.80
N HIS A 101 10.17 -7.64 1.74
CA HIS A 101 9.09 -6.78 1.30
C HIS A 101 7.91 -6.80 2.27
N ILE A 102 7.54 -7.96 2.82
CA ILE A 102 6.49 -8.08 3.84
C ILE A 102 6.85 -7.24 5.08
N THR A 103 8.10 -7.32 5.55
CA THR A 103 8.56 -6.53 6.69
C THR A 103 8.51 -5.02 6.39
N ALA A 104 9.01 -4.60 5.23
CA ALA A 104 8.96 -3.20 4.81
C ALA A 104 7.51 -2.71 4.63
N LEU A 105 6.63 -3.54 4.08
CA LEU A 105 5.22 -3.24 3.91
C LEU A 105 4.51 -3.12 5.26
N SER A 106 4.80 -4.02 6.21
CA SER A 106 4.27 -3.96 7.57
C SER A 106 4.61 -2.63 8.25
N THR A 107 5.88 -2.23 8.17
CA THR A 107 6.35 -0.94 8.68
C THR A 107 5.66 0.24 7.98
N TYR A 108 5.57 0.20 6.66
CA TYR A 108 4.90 1.25 5.86
C TYR A 108 3.41 1.38 6.21
N LEU A 109 2.75 0.25 6.44
CA LEU A 109 1.36 0.22 6.86
C LEU A 109 1.16 0.62 8.33
N GLY A 110 2.24 0.70 9.14
CA GLY A 110 2.15 1.02 10.57
C GLY A 110 1.55 -0.13 11.38
N HIS A 111 1.73 -1.38 10.97
CA HIS A 111 1.32 -2.54 11.74
C HIS A 111 2.28 -2.77 12.91
N ALA A 112 1.76 -3.04 14.09
CA ALA A 112 2.57 -3.36 15.28
C ALA A 112 3.28 -4.73 15.12
N HIS A 113 2.65 -5.66 14.42
CA HIS A 113 3.18 -6.99 14.16
C HIS A 113 3.13 -7.31 12.66
N VAL A 114 4.15 -7.99 12.17
CA VAL A 114 4.21 -8.45 10.75
C VAL A 114 3.06 -9.41 10.44
N THR A 115 2.59 -10.16 11.45
CA THR A 115 1.41 -11.05 11.35
C THR A 115 0.15 -10.33 10.86
N ASP A 116 -0.02 -9.05 11.19
CA ASP A 116 -1.17 -8.26 10.75
C ASP A 116 -1.14 -8.01 9.23
N THR A 117 0.03 -8.11 8.62
CA THR A 117 0.21 -8.02 7.17
C THR A 117 -0.17 -9.32 6.47
N TYR A 118 -0.02 -10.49 7.13
CA TYR A 118 -0.42 -11.78 6.56
C TYR A 118 -1.93 -11.90 6.31
N TRP A 119 -2.75 -11.16 7.04
CA TRP A 119 -4.18 -11.07 6.75
C TRP A 119 -4.48 -10.61 5.31
N HIS A 120 -3.64 -9.73 4.77
CA HIS A 120 -3.77 -9.29 3.37
C HIS A 120 -3.40 -10.39 2.36
N LEU A 121 -2.55 -11.35 2.74
CA LEU A 121 -2.15 -12.48 1.91
C LEU A 121 -3.26 -13.51 1.72
N GLN A 122 -4.12 -13.70 2.73
CA GLN A 122 -5.22 -14.67 2.69
C GLN A 122 -6.29 -14.33 1.65
N SER A 123 -6.25 -13.13 1.10
CA SER A 123 -7.26 -12.62 0.17
C SER A 123 -7.07 -13.05 -1.28
N THR A 124 -5.91 -13.66 -1.63
CA THR A 124 -5.59 -14.02 -3.01
C THR A 124 -5.07 -15.45 -3.08
N LEU A 125 -5.83 -16.33 -3.74
CA LEU A 125 -5.46 -17.74 -3.97
C LEU A 125 -4.08 -17.87 -4.64
N GLU A 126 -3.73 -16.96 -5.51
CA GLU A 126 -2.46 -16.91 -6.24
C GLU A 126 -1.28 -16.66 -5.30
N LEU A 127 -1.43 -15.75 -4.34
CA LEU A 127 -0.43 -15.46 -3.31
C LEU A 127 -0.24 -16.66 -2.37
N MET A 128 -1.33 -17.34 -2.00
CA MET A 128 -1.30 -18.55 -1.16
C MET A 128 -0.56 -19.70 -1.86
N ALA A 129 -0.81 -19.92 -3.16
CA ALA A 129 -0.14 -20.94 -3.94
C ALA A 129 1.38 -20.70 -4.02
N HIS A 130 1.79 -19.46 -4.27
CA HIS A 130 3.22 -19.10 -4.32
C HIS A 130 3.92 -19.23 -2.97
N MET A 131 3.25 -18.89 -1.86
CA MET A 131 3.82 -19.05 -0.52
C MET A 131 3.94 -20.53 -0.13
N SER A 132 2.98 -21.37 -0.51
CA SER A 132 3.05 -22.83 -0.32
C SER A 132 4.27 -23.40 -1.05
N THR A 133 4.47 -23.05 -2.32
CA THR A 133 5.61 -23.48 -3.14
C THR A 133 6.95 -23.01 -2.55
N ALA A 134 7.03 -21.77 -2.07
CA ALA A 134 8.23 -21.25 -1.43
C ALA A 134 8.54 -21.95 -0.09
N GLY A 135 7.51 -22.28 0.70
CA GLY A 135 7.64 -23.05 1.93
C GLY A 135 8.14 -24.47 1.69
N GLU A 136 7.64 -25.16 0.65
CA GLU A 136 8.07 -26.49 0.26
C GLU A 136 9.53 -26.53 -0.22
N THR A 137 9.97 -25.52 -0.96
CA THR A 137 11.38 -25.40 -1.40
C THR A 137 12.33 -25.18 -0.23
N LEU A 138 11.94 -24.36 0.75
CA LEU A 138 12.71 -24.18 1.99
C LEU A 138 12.79 -25.48 2.81
N HIS A 139 11.70 -26.21 2.90
CA HIS A 139 11.68 -27.46 3.67
C HIS A 139 12.55 -28.55 3.02
N ARG A 140 12.55 -28.66 1.70
CA ARG A 140 13.43 -29.58 0.95
C ARG A 140 14.91 -29.20 1.03
N GLY A 141 15.24 -27.93 1.15
CA GLY A 141 16.63 -27.46 1.28
C GLY A 141 17.25 -27.67 2.65
N VAL A 142 16.43 -27.94 3.69
CA VAL A 142 16.91 -28.20 5.06
C VAL A 142 17.13 -29.72 5.30
N THR A 143 16.62 -30.60 4.43
CA THR A 143 16.73 -32.07 4.53
C THR A 143 17.79 -32.68 3.60
N ALA A 144 18.60 -31.85 2.96
CA ALA A 144 19.79 -32.23 2.16
C ALA A 144 21.06 -31.70 2.83
#